data_6ed5eba5e667c21eaca7eb40c7d88f36
#
_entry.id   6ed5eba5e667c21eaca7eb40c7d88f36
#
_cell.length_a   1.000
_cell.length_b   1.000
_cell.length_c   1.000
_cell.angle_alpha   90.00
_cell.angle_beta   90.00
_cell.angle_gamma   90.00
#
_symmetry.space_group_name_H-M   'P 1'
#
loop_
_entity.id
_entity.type
_entity.pdbx_description
1 polymer ?
#
loop_
_entity_poly.entity_id
_entity_poly.type
_entity_poly.pdbx_seq_one_letter_code
_entity_poly.pdbx_strand_id
1 'polypeptide(L)'
;MTKFYYLTVLLLAIISCTTTPKTSVTLHIEGSRTDYPTFLNTQDSVYSITLDSTGTAVVNLPENFQPNYGMIRFGLMRFPVYLEPNKSFELSIKIEEHNVTPNFTGEGANKNIYLNSDIFKNNAPDLKVSEDVFLKALEEQKSKLIANLETQNFEQEFVKKEKKRIHYSLYSILPMYISYHPYYAKVDNYQPSEHFYDVLEVAVQEEPELINMQEYKNALNGYIELAANKNMKQHDGLISLKKQLNFIQNNFKSPAIIDFTVDHFISAYVGRYGIVNLSEFLEIYETKVIDSQKKSSFNALCNKWAKISKGQPAIDFKYLDINGKEVCLKDLSGKYIYIDCWATWCGPCRGEIPHLQKLEHRYKNKNIHFVSISCDQNKADWEKMVKEEKLGGIQLHYGGDNTFMNFFMITGIPRFILLDQEGKIIQANATRPSNPETIKTFDNLRGI
;
A
#
# COMPACT_ATOMS: atom_id res chain seq x y z
N MET A 1 -89.58 15.27 20.72
CA MET A 1 -88.36 14.65 21.41
C MET A 1 -87.54 14.00 20.31
N THR A 2 -86.55 14.71 19.81
CA THR A 2 -85.71 14.28 18.69
C THR A 2 -84.34 13.96 19.24
N LYS A 3 -83.97 12.65 19.27
CA LYS A 3 -82.69 12.17 19.74
C LYS A 3 -81.64 12.37 18.64
N PHE A 4 -80.63 13.23 18.88
CA PHE A 4 -79.42 13.32 18.09
C PHE A 4 -78.44 12.23 18.50
N TYR A 5 -78.05 11.33 17.55
CA TYR A 5 -76.94 10.43 17.70
C TYR A 5 -75.66 11.11 17.17
N TYR A 6 -74.71 11.32 18.06
CA TYR A 6 -73.36 11.70 17.67
C TYR A 6 -72.58 10.47 17.22
N LEU A 7 -72.21 10.41 15.95
CA LEU A 7 -71.33 9.40 15.39
C LEU A 7 -69.90 9.89 15.57
N THR A 8 -69.17 9.34 16.53
CA THR A 8 -67.73 9.65 16.74
C THR A 8 -66.94 8.79 15.74
N VAL A 9 -66.43 9.42 14.68
CA VAL A 9 -65.50 8.78 13.76
C VAL A 9 -64.10 8.81 14.40
N LEU A 10 -63.63 7.64 14.86
CA LEU A 10 -62.26 7.45 15.34
C LEU A 10 -61.34 7.33 14.14
N LEU A 11 -60.60 8.41 13.82
CA LEU A 11 -59.55 8.42 12.82
C LEU A 11 -58.33 7.68 13.44
N LEU A 12 -58.16 6.40 13.12
CA LEU A 12 -56.90 5.67 13.36
C LEU A 12 -55.87 6.18 12.39
N ALA A 13 -55.00 7.10 12.88
CA ALA A 13 -53.79 7.46 12.19
C ALA A 13 -52.84 6.26 12.26
N ILE A 14 -52.73 5.49 11.20
CA ILE A 14 -51.68 4.51 11.00
C ILE A 14 -50.39 5.32 10.75
N ILE A 15 -49.60 5.53 11.81
CA ILE A 15 -48.23 5.99 11.70
C ILE A 15 -47.48 4.80 11.13
N SER A 16 -47.38 4.72 9.81
CA SER A 16 -46.44 3.86 9.15
C SER A 16 -45.03 4.41 9.48
N CYS A 17 -44.39 3.81 10.46
CA CYS A 17 -42.99 4.04 10.68
C CYS A 17 -42.24 3.39 9.50
N THR A 18 -42.10 4.11 8.40
CA THR A 18 -41.21 3.73 7.31
C THR A 18 -39.78 3.86 7.83
N THR A 19 -39.27 2.80 8.44
CA THR A 19 -37.83 2.66 8.64
C THR A 19 -37.22 2.67 7.25
N THR A 20 -36.48 3.72 6.91
CA THR A 20 -35.66 3.71 5.69
C THR A 20 -34.78 2.47 5.73
N PRO A 21 -34.82 1.64 4.67
CA PRO A 21 -34.03 0.40 4.68
C PRO A 21 -32.56 0.78 4.82
N LYS A 22 -31.92 0.28 5.87
CA LYS A 22 -30.49 0.45 6.08
C LYS A 22 -29.75 -0.43 5.08
N THR A 23 -28.81 0.16 4.34
CA THR A 23 -27.93 -0.61 3.47
C THR A 23 -27.01 -1.46 4.32
N SER A 24 -27.00 -2.75 4.07
CA SER A 24 -26.11 -3.69 4.75
C SER A 24 -25.34 -4.56 3.77
N VAL A 25 -24.12 -4.91 4.17
CA VAL A 25 -23.28 -5.91 3.52
C VAL A 25 -23.18 -7.09 4.46
N THR A 26 -23.72 -8.22 4.05
CA THR A 26 -23.59 -9.48 4.77
C THR A 26 -22.42 -10.25 4.16
N LEU A 27 -21.52 -10.73 5.01
CA LEU A 27 -20.42 -11.60 4.61
C LEU A 27 -20.65 -12.97 5.26
N HIS A 28 -20.60 -14.02 4.44
CA HIS A 28 -20.67 -15.41 4.90
C HIS A 28 -19.47 -16.18 4.34
N ILE A 29 -18.70 -16.83 5.22
CA ILE A 29 -17.48 -17.56 4.85
C ILE A 29 -17.65 -19.03 5.25
N GLU A 30 -17.64 -19.90 4.26
CA GLU A 30 -17.67 -21.35 4.42
C GLU A 30 -16.24 -21.92 4.30
N GLY A 31 -15.80 -22.68 5.32
CA GLY A 31 -14.50 -23.36 5.32
C GLY A 31 -13.74 -23.22 6.65
N SER A 32 -12.54 -23.76 6.71
CA SER A 32 -11.78 -24.00 7.95
C SER A 32 -10.99 -22.80 8.50
N ARG A 33 -11.13 -21.58 7.95
CA ARG A 33 -10.30 -20.43 8.30
C ARG A 33 -11.11 -19.16 8.50
N THR A 34 -11.78 -19.05 9.65
CA THR A 34 -12.55 -17.86 10.05
C THR A 34 -11.71 -16.82 10.81
N ASP A 35 -10.44 -17.10 11.06
CA ASP A 35 -9.50 -16.28 11.85
C ASP A 35 -8.74 -15.21 11.05
N TYR A 36 -8.97 -15.12 9.75
CA TYR A 36 -8.32 -14.11 8.93
C TYR A 36 -8.85 -12.70 9.23
N PRO A 37 -7.96 -11.69 9.32
CA PRO A 37 -8.36 -10.30 9.39
C PRO A 37 -9.28 -9.93 8.23
N THR A 38 -10.48 -9.47 8.54
CA THR A 38 -11.52 -9.16 7.57
C THR A 38 -11.91 -7.69 7.66
N PHE A 39 -12.01 -7.01 6.53
CA PHE A 39 -12.30 -5.59 6.45
C PHE A 39 -13.19 -5.28 5.25
N LEU A 40 -14.08 -4.31 5.41
CA LEU A 40 -14.69 -3.58 4.31
C LEU A 40 -14.06 -2.18 4.26
N ASN A 41 -13.28 -1.93 3.24
CA ASN A 41 -12.72 -0.61 2.96
C ASN A 41 -13.67 0.12 2.03
N THR A 42 -14.15 1.26 2.43
CA THR A 42 -14.87 2.21 1.59
C THR A 42 -13.97 3.40 1.29
N GLN A 43 -14.46 4.36 0.53
CA GLN A 43 -13.73 5.60 0.28
C GLN A 43 -13.41 6.36 1.57
N ASP A 44 -14.36 6.42 2.51
CA ASP A 44 -14.30 7.29 3.69
C ASP A 44 -14.03 6.54 4.99
N SER A 45 -14.10 5.20 4.99
CA SER A 45 -14.06 4.41 6.21
C SER A 45 -13.51 3.01 6.00
N VAL A 46 -12.93 2.46 7.05
CA VAL A 46 -12.52 1.06 7.14
C VAL A 46 -13.31 0.40 8.25
N TYR A 47 -14.16 -0.57 7.88
CA TYR A 47 -14.93 -1.37 8.82
C TYR A 47 -14.16 -2.66 9.11
N SER A 48 -13.73 -2.83 10.36
CA SER A 48 -13.21 -4.13 10.82
C SER A 48 -14.36 -5.09 10.98
N ILE A 49 -14.27 -6.28 10.40
CA ILE A 49 -15.33 -7.28 10.37
C ILE A 49 -14.92 -8.44 11.25
N THR A 50 -15.74 -8.74 12.26
CA THR A 50 -15.59 -9.93 13.09
C THR A 50 -16.68 -10.92 12.73
N LEU A 51 -16.28 -12.11 12.28
CA LEU A 51 -17.20 -13.21 11.96
C LEU A 51 -17.69 -13.85 13.25
N ASP A 52 -18.95 -14.24 13.27
CA ASP A 52 -19.53 -15.06 14.36
C ASP A 52 -19.13 -16.55 14.23
N SER A 53 -19.65 -17.38 15.11
CA SER A 53 -19.38 -18.83 15.13
C SER A 53 -19.89 -19.58 13.90
N THR A 54 -20.75 -18.94 13.08
CA THR A 54 -21.25 -19.49 11.81
C THR A 54 -20.47 -19.02 10.60
N GLY A 55 -19.43 -18.18 10.79
CA GLY A 55 -18.68 -17.54 9.72
C GLY A 55 -19.40 -16.37 9.09
N THR A 56 -20.37 -15.76 9.79
CA THR A 56 -21.20 -14.68 9.26
C THR A 56 -20.91 -13.36 9.96
N ALA A 57 -20.99 -12.26 9.23
CA ALA A 57 -20.99 -10.90 9.77
C ALA A 57 -21.87 -9.98 8.94
N VAL A 58 -22.42 -8.93 9.59
CA VAL A 58 -23.21 -7.89 8.93
C VAL A 58 -22.58 -6.52 9.20
N VAL A 59 -22.30 -5.79 8.14
CA VAL A 59 -21.84 -4.39 8.19
C VAL A 59 -22.98 -3.50 7.77
N ASN A 60 -23.46 -2.65 8.66
CA ASN A 60 -24.46 -1.62 8.35
C ASN A 60 -23.75 -0.34 7.93
N LEU A 61 -24.09 0.19 6.75
CA LEU A 61 -23.55 1.43 6.24
C LEU A 61 -24.33 2.64 6.78
N PRO A 62 -23.70 3.82 6.87
CA PRO A 62 -24.40 5.05 7.26
C PRO A 62 -25.57 5.36 6.33
N GLU A 63 -26.63 5.97 6.86
CA GLU A 63 -27.84 6.26 6.06
C GLU A 63 -27.60 7.22 4.88
N ASN A 64 -26.60 8.10 5.01
CA ASN A 64 -26.32 9.18 4.04
C ASN A 64 -25.06 8.97 3.19
N PHE A 65 -24.57 7.71 3.06
CA PHE A 65 -23.42 7.48 2.21
C PHE A 65 -23.77 7.66 0.71
N GLN A 66 -22.80 8.07 -0.09
CA GLN A 66 -22.98 8.20 -1.54
C GLN A 66 -22.55 6.89 -2.25
N PRO A 67 -23.18 6.56 -3.42
CA PRO A 67 -22.80 5.38 -4.18
C PRO A 67 -21.30 5.38 -4.51
N ASN A 68 -20.60 4.32 -4.10
CA ASN A 68 -19.14 4.28 -4.22
C ASN A 68 -18.56 2.88 -4.34
N TYR A 69 -17.33 2.82 -4.86
CA TYR A 69 -16.54 1.60 -4.83
C TYR A 69 -15.98 1.32 -3.43
N GLY A 70 -15.88 0.05 -3.12
CA GLY A 70 -15.26 -0.46 -1.90
C GLY A 70 -14.48 -1.74 -2.19
N MET A 71 -13.83 -2.25 -1.15
CA MET A 71 -13.05 -3.48 -1.22
C MET A 71 -13.31 -4.31 0.04
N ILE A 72 -13.87 -5.51 -0.13
CA ILE A 72 -13.91 -6.50 0.95
C ILE A 72 -12.58 -7.26 0.91
N ARG A 73 -11.90 -7.29 2.06
CA ARG A 73 -10.65 -8.02 2.25
C ARG A 73 -10.86 -9.12 3.26
N PHE A 74 -10.46 -10.33 2.88
CA PHE A 74 -10.43 -11.49 3.75
C PHE A 74 -9.03 -12.14 3.64
N GLY A 75 -8.20 -11.92 4.63
CA GLY A 75 -6.77 -12.26 4.53
C GLY A 75 -6.10 -11.56 3.33
N LEU A 76 -5.57 -12.34 2.40
CA LEU A 76 -4.96 -11.83 1.17
C LEU A 76 -5.97 -11.65 0.02
N MET A 77 -7.18 -12.22 0.16
CA MET A 77 -8.20 -12.13 -0.87
C MET A 77 -8.85 -10.74 -0.89
N ARG A 78 -9.23 -10.30 -2.08
CA ARG A 78 -9.78 -8.98 -2.33
C ARG A 78 -10.97 -9.09 -3.29
N PHE A 79 -12.11 -8.57 -2.87
CA PHE A 79 -13.34 -8.54 -3.63
C PHE A 79 -13.77 -7.08 -3.81
N PRO A 80 -13.60 -6.51 -5.01
CA PRO A 80 -14.11 -5.18 -5.30
C PRO A 80 -15.63 -5.19 -5.23
N VAL A 81 -16.19 -4.16 -4.62
CA VAL A 81 -17.65 -4.01 -4.48
C VAL A 81 -18.08 -2.59 -4.85
N TYR A 82 -19.31 -2.47 -5.31
CA TYR A 82 -20.00 -1.22 -5.47
C TYR A 82 -21.14 -1.14 -4.48
N LEU A 83 -21.13 -0.11 -3.66
CA LEU A 83 -22.07 0.13 -2.58
C LEU A 83 -23.09 1.17 -3.02
N GLU A 84 -24.38 0.87 -2.85
CA GLU A 84 -25.47 1.76 -3.22
C GLU A 84 -26.44 1.94 -2.05
N PRO A 85 -26.90 3.16 -1.76
CA PRO A 85 -27.94 3.38 -0.77
C PRO A 85 -29.19 2.52 -1.03
N ASN A 86 -29.73 1.94 0.02
CA ASN A 86 -30.94 1.09 0.01
C ASN A 86 -30.83 -0.21 -0.83
N LYS A 87 -29.64 -0.59 -1.27
CA LYS A 87 -29.40 -1.86 -1.96
C LYS A 87 -28.42 -2.73 -1.18
N SER A 88 -28.97 -3.58 -0.31
CA SER A 88 -28.17 -4.55 0.44
C SER A 88 -27.76 -5.74 -0.41
N PHE A 89 -26.64 -6.36 -0.07
CA PHE A 89 -26.19 -7.59 -0.69
C PHE A 89 -25.48 -8.51 0.32
N GLU A 90 -25.42 -9.78 -0.02
CA GLU A 90 -24.63 -10.78 0.66
C GLU A 90 -23.50 -11.26 -0.24
N LEU A 91 -22.29 -11.41 0.32
CA LEU A 91 -21.15 -12.07 -0.27
C LEU A 91 -20.89 -13.38 0.49
N SER A 92 -21.17 -14.49 -0.14
CA SER A 92 -20.78 -15.81 0.35
C SER A 92 -19.46 -16.24 -0.30
N ILE A 93 -18.48 -16.63 0.51
CA ILE A 93 -17.17 -17.08 0.06
C ILE A 93 -17.02 -18.54 0.46
N LYS A 94 -16.92 -19.43 -0.55
CA LYS A 94 -16.59 -20.83 -0.34
C LYS A 94 -15.11 -21.06 -0.58
N ILE A 95 -14.42 -21.61 0.41
CA ILE A 95 -12.98 -21.88 0.36
C ILE A 95 -12.79 -23.40 0.21
N GLU A 96 -12.37 -23.85 -0.96
CA GLU A 96 -12.03 -25.24 -1.27
C GLU A 96 -10.56 -25.32 -1.63
N GLU A 97 -9.75 -26.09 -0.90
CA GLU A 97 -8.30 -26.32 -1.06
C GLU A 97 -7.49 -25.23 -1.77
N HIS A 98 -7.74 -24.97 -3.06
CA HIS A 98 -7.05 -23.96 -3.89
C HIS A 98 -8.00 -23.01 -4.63
N ASN A 99 -9.33 -23.19 -4.48
CA ASN A 99 -10.32 -22.37 -5.17
C ASN A 99 -11.12 -21.54 -4.16
N VAL A 100 -11.29 -20.27 -4.52
CA VAL A 100 -12.14 -19.33 -3.79
C VAL A 100 -13.20 -18.83 -4.75
N THR A 101 -14.44 -19.16 -4.49
CA THR A 101 -15.57 -18.75 -5.32
C THR A 101 -16.44 -17.76 -4.56
N PRO A 102 -16.45 -16.47 -4.94
CA PRO A 102 -17.38 -15.49 -4.40
C PRO A 102 -18.74 -15.66 -5.07
N ASN A 103 -19.80 -15.58 -4.27
CA ASN A 103 -21.17 -15.54 -4.75
C ASN A 103 -21.88 -14.34 -4.13
N PHE A 104 -22.48 -13.49 -4.98
CA PHE A 104 -23.18 -12.27 -4.56
C PHE A 104 -24.69 -12.47 -4.75
N THR A 105 -25.49 -12.16 -3.73
CA THR A 105 -26.96 -12.19 -3.77
C THR A 105 -27.55 -10.92 -3.17
N GLY A 106 -28.83 -10.64 -3.45
CA GLY A 106 -29.53 -9.45 -2.97
C GLY A 106 -29.65 -8.34 -4.01
N GLU A 107 -30.30 -7.23 -3.66
CA GLU A 107 -30.62 -6.13 -4.59
C GLU A 107 -29.36 -5.43 -5.10
N GLY A 108 -28.28 -5.33 -4.30
CA GLY A 108 -27.01 -4.76 -4.68
C GLY A 108 -26.06 -5.72 -5.42
N ALA A 109 -26.48 -6.94 -5.76
CA ALA A 109 -25.58 -8.00 -6.23
C ALA A 109 -25.09 -7.80 -7.67
N ASN A 110 -25.91 -7.32 -8.60
CA ASN A 110 -25.61 -7.34 -10.04
C ASN A 110 -24.31 -6.65 -10.41
N LYS A 111 -24.05 -5.44 -9.90
CA LYS A 111 -22.79 -4.72 -10.13
C LYS A 111 -21.61 -5.42 -9.49
N ASN A 112 -21.81 -6.06 -8.34
CA ASN A 112 -20.77 -6.79 -7.62
C ASN A 112 -20.41 -8.11 -8.33
N ILE A 113 -21.37 -8.80 -8.93
CA ILE A 113 -21.13 -9.95 -9.82
C ILE A 113 -20.27 -9.50 -11.01
N TYR A 114 -20.64 -8.39 -11.65
CA TYR A 114 -19.88 -7.83 -12.77
C TYR A 114 -18.44 -7.50 -12.38
N LEU A 115 -18.22 -6.78 -11.27
CA LEU A 115 -16.89 -6.38 -10.79
C LEU A 115 -15.98 -7.59 -10.43
N ASN A 116 -16.57 -8.73 -10.09
CA ASN A 116 -15.83 -9.95 -9.74
C ASN A 116 -15.86 -11.02 -10.85
N SER A 117 -16.35 -10.68 -12.03
CA SER A 117 -16.43 -11.59 -13.18
C SER A 117 -15.05 -11.86 -13.79
N ASP A 118 -14.96 -12.95 -14.54
CA ASP A 118 -13.71 -13.42 -15.15
C ASP A 118 -13.10 -12.42 -16.15
N ILE A 119 -13.89 -11.47 -16.65
CA ILE A 119 -13.38 -10.44 -17.56
C ILE A 119 -12.31 -9.56 -16.93
N PHE A 120 -12.28 -9.46 -15.59
CA PHE A 120 -11.26 -8.72 -14.84
C PHE A 120 -10.11 -9.60 -14.35
N LYS A 121 -10.21 -10.93 -14.52
CA LYS A 121 -9.16 -11.87 -14.12
C LYS A 121 -8.15 -12.06 -15.25
N ASN A 122 -6.87 -12.20 -14.89
CA ASN A 122 -5.77 -12.56 -15.80
C ASN A 122 -5.61 -11.66 -17.04
N ASN A 123 -6.00 -10.40 -16.94
CA ASN A 123 -5.98 -9.45 -18.06
C ASN A 123 -4.84 -8.41 -17.95
N ALA A 124 -3.86 -8.62 -17.08
CA ALA A 124 -2.69 -7.74 -17.03
C ALA A 124 -1.87 -7.94 -18.32
N PRO A 125 -1.54 -6.86 -19.05
CA PRO A 125 -0.67 -6.96 -20.22
C PRO A 125 0.67 -7.58 -19.87
N ASP A 126 1.24 -8.32 -20.82
CA ASP A 126 2.55 -8.96 -20.63
C ASP A 126 3.66 -7.89 -20.56
N LEU A 127 4.35 -7.83 -19.44
CA LEU A 127 5.47 -6.88 -19.21
C LEU A 127 6.73 -7.24 -20.00
N LYS A 128 6.78 -8.40 -20.68
CA LYS A 128 7.94 -8.83 -21.48
C LYS A 128 7.94 -8.29 -22.89
N VAL A 129 6.77 -7.90 -23.41
CA VAL A 129 6.62 -7.42 -24.78
C VAL A 129 7.17 -6.01 -24.95
N SER A 130 7.46 -5.62 -26.20
CA SER A 130 7.90 -4.25 -26.50
C SER A 130 6.86 -3.20 -26.11
N GLU A 131 7.29 -1.99 -25.92
CA GLU A 131 6.47 -0.85 -25.50
C GLU A 131 5.23 -0.66 -26.38
N ASP A 132 5.39 -0.65 -27.71
CA ASP A 132 4.28 -0.46 -28.64
C ASP A 132 3.24 -1.59 -28.53
N VAL A 133 3.71 -2.84 -28.36
CA VAL A 133 2.83 -4.00 -28.18
C VAL A 133 2.09 -3.90 -26.84
N PHE A 134 2.78 -3.45 -25.81
CA PHE A 134 2.19 -3.26 -24.47
C PHE A 134 1.12 -2.17 -24.49
N LEU A 135 1.42 -0.99 -25.05
CA LEU A 135 0.46 0.12 -25.15
C LEU A 135 -0.77 -0.25 -25.98
N LYS A 136 -0.56 -0.95 -27.11
CA LYS A 136 -1.65 -1.48 -27.94
C LYS A 136 -2.52 -2.47 -27.18
N ALA A 137 -1.93 -3.38 -26.42
CA ALA A 137 -2.66 -4.35 -25.60
C ALA A 137 -3.51 -3.68 -24.51
N LEU A 138 -3.04 -2.56 -23.92
CA LEU A 138 -3.84 -1.75 -22.98
C LEU A 138 -5.12 -1.20 -23.64
N GLU A 139 -5.01 -0.63 -24.85
CA GLU A 139 -6.16 -0.07 -25.57
C GLU A 139 -7.15 -1.15 -26.02
N GLU A 140 -6.65 -2.30 -26.49
CA GLU A 140 -7.49 -3.45 -26.85
C GLU A 140 -8.24 -3.97 -25.62
N GLN A 141 -7.58 -4.05 -24.47
CA GLN A 141 -8.19 -4.48 -23.23
C GLN A 141 -9.24 -3.48 -22.75
N LYS A 142 -8.94 -2.17 -22.80
CA LYS A 142 -9.91 -1.12 -22.48
C LYS A 142 -11.17 -1.25 -23.32
N SER A 143 -11.01 -1.42 -24.63
CA SER A 143 -12.11 -1.57 -25.57
C SER A 143 -12.96 -2.80 -25.25
N LYS A 144 -12.33 -3.94 -24.93
CA LYS A 144 -13.00 -5.18 -24.54
C LYS A 144 -13.81 -5.02 -23.24
N LEU A 145 -13.24 -4.36 -22.21
CA LEU A 145 -13.90 -4.13 -20.94
C LEU A 145 -15.10 -3.19 -21.10
N ILE A 146 -14.96 -2.11 -21.89
CA ILE A 146 -16.04 -1.17 -22.16
C ILE A 146 -17.16 -1.84 -22.95
N ALA A 147 -16.85 -2.62 -23.99
CA ALA A 147 -17.85 -3.36 -24.74
C ALA A 147 -18.64 -4.34 -23.85
N ASN A 148 -17.97 -5.04 -22.94
CA ASN A 148 -18.65 -5.91 -21.98
C ASN A 148 -19.54 -5.12 -21.01
N LEU A 149 -19.06 -3.98 -20.48
CA LEU A 149 -19.83 -3.12 -19.61
C LEU A 149 -21.15 -2.66 -20.27
N GLU A 150 -21.11 -2.30 -21.55
CA GLU A 150 -22.27 -1.82 -22.31
C GLU A 150 -23.33 -2.91 -22.52
N THR A 151 -22.98 -4.19 -22.42
CA THR A 151 -23.95 -5.29 -22.48
C THR A 151 -24.69 -5.53 -21.15
N GLN A 152 -24.28 -4.92 -20.04
CA GLN A 152 -24.82 -5.22 -18.71
C GLN A 152 -26.13 -4.53 -18.35
N ASN A 153 -26.63 -3.62 -19.17
CA ASN A 153 -27.87 -2.83 -18.91
C ASN A 153 -27.89 -2.10 -17.56
N PHE A 154 -26.72 -1.61 -17.11
CA PHE A 154 -26.63 -0.80 -15.88
C PHE A 154 -27.10 0.64 -16.14
N GLU A 155 -27.42 1.36 -15.06
CA GLU A 155 -27.79 2.78 -15.10
C GLU A 155 -26.63 3.61 -15.67
N GLN A 156 -26.97 4.63 -16.48
CA GLN A 156 -26.01 5.46 -17.20
C GLN A 156 -24.96 6.12 -16.29
N GLU A 157 -25.33 6.48 -15.09
CA GLU A 157 -24.41 7.08 -14.11
C GLU A 157 -23.32 6.09 -13.70
N PHE A 158 -23.71 4.84 -13.40
CA PHE A 158 -22.72 3.79 -13.10
C PHE A 158 -21.84 3.49 -14.31
N VAL A 159 -22.43 3.36 -15.50
CA VAL A 159 -21.66 3.10 -16.74
C VAL A 159 -20.63 4.19 -16.98
N LYS A 160 -20.99 5.47 -16.80
CA LYS A 160 -20.06 6.59 -16.94
C LYS A 160 -18.91 6.51 -15.95
N LYS A 161 -19.22 6.24 -14.67
CA LYS A 161 -18.23 6.10 -13.59
C LYS A 161 -17.32 4.89 -13.82
N GLU A 162 -17.90 3.76 -14.23
CA GLU A 162 -17.16 2.53 -14.49
C GLU A 162 -16.23 2.65 -15.70
N LYS A 163 -16.61 3.33 -16.77
CA LYS A 163 -15.73 3.66 -17.90
C LYS A 163 -14.47 4.42 -17.43
N LYS A 164 -14.63 5.39 -16.52
CA LYS A 164 -13.51 6.12 -15.91
C LYS A 164 -12.64 5.20 -15.03
N ARG A 165 -13.27 4.33 -14.21
CA ARG A 165 -12.55 3.37 -13.39
C ARG A 165 -11.72 2.40 -14.25
N ILE A 166 -12.30 1.84 -15.30
CA ILE A 166 -11.60 0.97 -16.26
C ILE A 166 -10.41 1.71 -16.87
N HIS A 167 -10.63 2.92 -17.36
CA HIS A 167 -9.58 3.74 -17.97
C HIS A 167 -8.40 3.92 -17.00
N TYR A 168 -8.64 4.49 -15.82
CA TYR A 168 -7.56 4.76 -14.87
C TYR A 168 -6.93 3.51 -14.24
N SER A 169 -7.69 2.43 -14.08
CA SER A 169 -7.16 1.14 -13.67
C SER A 169 -6.06 0.64 -14.62
N LEU A 170 -6.30 0.73 -15.93
CA LEU A 170 -5.34 0.29 -16.95
C LEU A 170 -4.11 1.20 -17.01
N TYR A 171 -4.30 2.52 -17.02
CA TYR A 171 -3.16 3.44 -17.10
C TYR A 171 -2.34 3.52 -15.80
N SER A 172 -2.90 3.13 -14.66
CA SER A 172 -2.15 3.00 -13.42
C SER A 172 -1.06 1.92 -13.45
N ILE A 173 -1.04 1.05 -14.49
CA ILE A 173 -0.05 -0.02 -14.68
C ILE A 173 1.24 0.50 -15.34
N LEU A 174 1.21 1.66 -16.01
CA LEU A 174 2.36 2.19 -16.75
C LEU A 174 3.66 2.29 -15.93
N PRO A 175 3.65 2.76 -14.67
CA PRO A 175 4.85 2.78 -13.83
C PRO A 175 5.42 1.37 -13.58
N MET A 176 4.55 0.38 -13.47
CA MET A 176 4.95 -1.01 -13.28
C MET A 176 5.65 -1.56 -14.53
N TYR A 177 5.16 -1.22 -15.73
CA TYR A 177 5.83 -1.61 -16.97
C TYR A 177 7.28 -1.08 -17.01
N ILE A 178 7.49 0.21 -16.76
CA ILE A 178 8.83 0.80 -16.74
C ILE A 178 9.74 0.11 -15.71
N SER A 179 9.20 -0.21 -14.53
CA SER A 179 9.99 -0.79 -13.44
C SER A 179 10.37 -2.25 -13.68
N TYR A 180 9.50 -3.04 -14.29
CA TYR A 180 9.66 -4.49 -14.39
C TYR A 180 9.99 -4.99 -15.79
N HIS A 181 9.66 -4.26 -16.87
CA HIS A 181 10.00 -4.64 -18.24
C HIS A 181 11.50 -4.94 -18.42
N PRO A 182 12.45 -4.10 -17.95
CA PRO A 182 13.87 -4.39 -18.08
C PRO A 182 14.27 -5.73 -17.48
N TYR A 183 13.73 -6.04 -16.31
CA TYR A 183 14.02 -7.30 -15.62
C TYR A 183 13.44 -8.51 -16.35
N TYR A 184 12.16 -8.46 -16.75
CA TYR A 184 11.48 -9.60 -17.37
C TYR A 184 11.87 -9.80 -18.84
N ALA A 185 12.09 -8.73 -19.59
CA ALA A 185 12.50 -8.76 -20.99
C ALA A 185 14.02 -8.88 -21.16
N LYS A 186 14.80 -8.78 -20.05
CA LYS A 186 16.28 -8.79 -20.05
C LYS A 186 16.88 -7.69 -20.94
N VAL A 187 16.33 -6.50 -20.87
CA VAL A 187 16.78 -5.32 -21.61
C VAL A 187 17.55 -4.40 -20.66
N ASP A 188 18.83 -4.23 -20.91
CA ASP A 188 19.66 -3.32 -20.11
C ASP A 188 19.39 -1.85 -20.48
N ASN A 189 19.40 -0.98 -19.46
CA ASN A 189 19.28 0.47 -19.62
C ASN A 189 18.02 0.92 -20.40
N TYR A 190 16.91 0.20 -20.25
CA TYR A 190 15.64 0.58 -20.86
C TYR A 190 15.24 2.01 -20.46
N GLN A 191 14.85 2.80 -21.46
CA GLN A 191 14.25 4.11 -21.28
C GLN A 191 12.95 4.15 -22.09
N PRO A 192 11.84 4.63 -21.53
CA PRO A 192 10.61 4.81 -22.27
C PRO A 192 10.78 5.79 -23.43
N SER A 193 10.07 5.55 -24.52
CA SER A 193 10.06 6.46 -25.66
C SER A 193 9.30 7.75 -25.35
N GLU A 194 9.47 8.78 -26.20
CA GLU A 194 8.66 9.99 -26.13
C GLU A 194 7.17 9.64 -26.30
N HIS A 195 6.84 8.73 -27.21
CA HIS A 195 5.46 8.24 -27.42
C HIS A 195 4.83 7.68 -26.14
N PHE A 196 5.59 6.98 -25.31
CA PHE A 196 5.08 6.49 -24.02
C PHE A 196 4.63 7.64 -23.11
N TYR A 197 5.40 8.70 -23.04
CA TYR A 197 5.04 9.88 -22.24
C TYR A 197 3.86 10.64 -22.83
N ASP A 198 3.76 10.74 -24.17
CA ASP A 198 2.62 11.35 -24.86
C ASP A 198 1.32 10.59 -24.54
N VAL A 199 1.35 9.24 -24.59
CA VAL A 199 0.21 8.40 -24.20
C VAL A 199 -0.18 8.65 -22.75
N LEU A 200 0.79 8.72 -21.85
CA LEU A 200 0.55 8.93 -20.42
C LEU A 200 -0.06 10.31 -20.15
N GLU A 201 0.44 11.36 -20.79
CA GLU A 201 -0.06 12.72 -20.68
C GLU A 201 -1.50 12.86 -21.19
N VAL A 202 -1.82 12.23 -22.32
CA VAL A 202 -3.18 12.21 -22.88
C VAL A 202 -4.14 11.41 -22.00
N ALA A 203 -3.65 10.30 -21.41
CA ALA A 203 -4.49 9.40 -20.63
C ALA A 203 -4.85 9.93 -19.24
N VAL A 204 -3.96 10.72 -18.62
CA VAL A 204 -4.14 11.18 -17.24
C VAL A 204 -4.34 12.69 -17.20
N GLN A 205 -5.60 13.08 -17.27
CA GLN A 205 -6.02 14.48 -17.26
C GLN A 205 -6.41 14.96 -15.85
N GLU A 206 -6.47 16.27 -15.66
CA GLU A 206 -6.93 16.88 -14.41
C GLU A 206 -8.45 16.76 -14.29
N GLU A 207 -8.93 15.81 -13.49
CA GLU A 207 -10.35 15.54 -13.21
C GLU A 207 -10.62 15.58 -11.69
N PRO A 208 -10.81 16.78 -11.11
CA PRO A 208 -10.96 16.93 -9.65
C PRO A 208 -12.14 16.15 -9.05
N GLU A 209 -13.20 15.94 -9.82
CA GLU A 209 -14.37 15.18 -9.40
C GLU A 209 -14.04 13.68 -9.18
N LEU A 210 -12.95 13.18 -9.74
CA LEU A 210 -12.50 11.81 -9.58
C LEU A 210 -11.47 11.64 -8.45
N ILE A 211 -11.14 12.71 -7.71
CA ILE A 211 -10.10 12.64 -6.66
C ILE A 211 -10.37 11.60 -5.57
N ASN A 212 -11.61 11.15 -5.49
CA ASN A 212 -12.00 10.10 -4.56
C ASN A 212 -11.95 8.68 -5.17
N MET A 213 -11.71 8.55 -6.48
CA MET A 213 -11.53 7.26 -7.14
C MET A 213 -10.08 6.77 -6.98
N GLN A 214 -9.90 5.58 -6.42
CA GLN A 214 -8.56 5.05 -6.14
C GLN A 214 -7.74 4.82 -7.41
N GLU A 215 -8.37 4.35 -8.47
CA GLU A 215 -7.73 4.11 -9.76
C GLU A 215 -7.22 5.43 -10.38
N TYR A 216 -7.99 6.51 -10.25
CA TYR A 216 -7.57 7.85 -10.67
C TYR A 216 -6.37 8.34 -9.86
N LYS A 217 -6.41 8.21 -8.52
CA LYS A 217 -5.28 8.56 -7.65
C LYS A 217 -4.01 7.81 -8.04
N ASN A 218 -4.12 6.51 -8.30
CA ASN A 218 -2.99 5.68 -8.70
C ASN A 218 -2.41 6.12 -10.04
N ALA A 219 -3.26 6.35 -11.04
CA ALA A 219 -2.82 6.82 -12.36
C ALA A 219 -2.19 8.22 -12.28
N LEU A 220 -2.79 9.14 -11.52
CA LEU A 220 -2.28 10.50 -11.32
C LEU A 220 -0.90 10.50 -10.63
N ASN A 221 -0.74 9.73 -9.56
CA ASN A 221 0.55 9.60 -8.87
C ASN A 221 1.61 8.98 -9.80
N GLY A 222 1.25 7.94 -10.55
CA GLY A 222 2.14 7.32 -11.53
C GLY A 222 2.56 8.29 -12.63
N TYR A 223 1.62 9.09 -13.15
CA TYR A 223 1.91 10.13 -14.14
C TYR A 223 2.90 11.16 -13.61
N ILE A 224 2.65 11.71 -12.42
CA ILE A 224 3.53 12.70 -11.81
C ILE A 224 4.92 12.12 -11.56
N GLU A 225 4.98 10.88 -11.03
CA GLU A 225 6.26 10.20 -10.78
C GLU A 225 7.08 10.04 -12.05
N LEU A 226 6.48 9.55 -13.13
CA LEU A 226 7.18 9.30 -14.38
C LEU A 226 7.53 10.58 -15.12
N ALA A 227 6.59 11.51 -15.28
CA ALA A 227 6.81 12.76 -16.02
C ALA A 227 7.82 13.67 -15.32
N ALA A 228 7.72 13.81 -14.00
CA ALA A 228 8.66 14.64 -13.24
C ALA A 228 10.09 14.07 -13.25
N ASN A 229 10.24 12.73 -13.24
CA ASN A 229 11.53 12.07 -13.19
C ASN A 229 12.07 11.66 -14.57
N LYS A 230 11.40 12.05 -15.65
CA LYS A 230 11.88 11.84 -17.03
C LYS A 230 13.36 12.22 -17.12
N ASN A 231 14.18 11.35 -17.73
CA ASN A 231 15.63 11.54 -17.87
C ASN A 231 16.45 11.54 -16.56
N MET A 232 15.89 11.10 -15.43
CA MET A 232 16.66 10.94 -14.20
C MET A 232 17.52 9.68 -14.27
N LYS A 233 18.86 9.86 -14.36
CA LYS A 233 19.81 8.75 -14.52
C LYS A 233 20.02 7.90 -13.26
N GLN A 234 19.86 8.51 -12.10
CA GLN A 234 20.06 7.85 -10.81
C GLN A 234 18.94 8.25 -9.85
N HIS A 235 18.35 7.29 -9.17
CA HIS A 235 17.27 7.56 -8.24
C HIS A 235 17.79 8.20 -6.96
N ASP A 236 17.46 9.48 -6.77
CA ASP A 236 17.67 10.24 -5.54
C ASP A 236 16.30 10.74 -5.04
N GLY A 237 15.91 10.31 -3.83
CA GLY A 237 14.59 10.61 -3.30
C GLY A 237 14.33 12.09 -3.08
N LEU A 238 15.34 12.87 -2.69
CA LEU A 238 15.21 14.31 -2.46
C LEU A 238 15.06 15.07 -3.79
N ILE A 239 15.90 14.72 -4.77
CA ILE A 239 15.84 15.30 -6.12
C ILE A 239 14.50 14.94 -6.77
N SER A 240 14.07 13.69 -6.66
CA SER A 240 12.78 13.22 -7.17
C SER A 240 11.62 14.03 -6.58
N LEU A 241 11.58 14.20 -5.25
CA LEU A 241 10.54 14.98 -4.60
C LEU A 241 10.50 16.43 -5.10
N LYS A 242 11.68 17.10 -5.20
CA LYS A 242 11.75 18.47 -5.74
C LYS A 242 11.19 18.58 -7.14
N LYS A 243 11.51 17.63 -8.01
CA LYS A 243 10.99 17.59 -9.38
C LYS A 243 9.47 17.33 -9.40
N GLN A 244 8.96 16.41 -8.57
CA GLN A 244 7.54 16.11 -8.47
C GLN A 244 6.74 17.32 -7.99
N LEU A 245 7.19 18.01 -6.94
CA LEU A 245 6.51 19.21 -6.44
C LEU A 245 6.54 20.36 -7.46
N ASN A 246 7.66 20.56 -8.17
CA ASN A 246 7.73 21.52 -9.24
C ASN A 246 6.80 21.16 -10.41
N PHE A 247 6.71 19.89 -10.79
CA PHE A 247 5.80 19.41 -11.81
C PHE A 247 4.34 19.65 -11.41
N ILE A 248 3.96 19.34 -10.16
CA ILE A 248 2.61 19.58 -9.63
C ILE A 248 2.25 21.06 -9.74
N GLN A 249 3.12 21.95 -9.28
CA GLN A 249 2.87 23.39 -9.30
C GLN A 249 2.68 23.98 -10.71
N ASN A 250 3.39 23.43 -11.70
CA ASN A 250 3.37 23.95 -13.06
C ASN A 250 2.23 23.36 -13.92
N ASN A 251 1.75 22.17 -13.61
CA ASN A 251 0.83 21.45 -14.49
C ASN A 251 -0.59 21.32 -13.95
N PHE A 252 -0.83 21.50 -12.64
CA PHE A 252 -2.17 21.39 -12.05
C PHE A 252 -2.65 22.72 -11.48
N LYS A 253 -3.95 22.96 -11.61
CA LYS A 253 -4.63 24.19 -11.16
C LYS A 253 -5.66 23.92 -10.06
N SER A 254 -6.23 22.71 -10.03
CA SER A 254 -7.25 22.34 -9.06
C SER A 254 -6.69 22.28 -7.64
N PRO A 255 -7.25 23.02 -6.67
CA PRO A 255 -6.85 22.91 -5.28
C PRO A 255 -6.95 21.49 -4.72
N ALA A 256 -7.99 20.74 -5.12
CA ALA A 256 -8.18 19.36 -4.65
C ALA A 256 -7.09 18.39 -5.17
N ILE A 257 -6.66 18.55 -6.43
CA ILE A 257 -5.56 17.76 -7.01
C ILE A 257 -4.24 18.13 -6.32
N ILE A 258 -3.97 19.42 -6.14
CA ILE A 258 -2.75 19.91 -5.51
C ILE A 258 -2.69 19.45 -4.05
N ASP A 259 -3.77 19.59 -3.28
CA ASP A 259 -3.87 19.13 -1.90
C ASP A 259 -3.58 17.63 -1.77
N PHE A 260 -4.17 16.82 -2.65
CA PHE A 260 -3.95 15.37 -2.65
C PHE A 260 -2.52 15.00 -3.02
N THR A 261 -1.99 15.56 -4.12
CA THR A 261 -0.68 15.15 -4.66
C THR A 261 0.48 15.67 -3.82
N VAL A 262 0.42 16.90 -3.30
CA VAL A 262 1.44 17.44 -2.40
C VAL A 262 1.51 16.62 -1.11
N ASP A 263 0.34 16.32 -0.49
CA ASP A 263 0.30 15.45 0.69
C ASP A 263 0.88 14.07 0.38
N HIS A 264 0.47 13.45 -0.73
CA HIS A 264 0.94 12.12 -1.13
C HIS A 264 2.47 12.06 -1.26
N PHE A 265 3.08 12.95 -2.05
CA PHE A 265 4.50 12.86 -2.33
C PHE A 265 5.38 13.25 -1.13
N ILE A 266 4.99 14.28 -0.36
CA ILE A 266 5.74 14.67 0.85
C ILE A 266 5.58 13.60 1.93
N SER A 267 4.37 13.09 2.17
CA SER A 267 4.14 12.03 3.16
C SER A 267 4.85 10.72 2.77
N ALA A 268 4.86 10.35 1.48
CA ALA A 268 5.61 9.20 0.98
C ALA A 268 7.12 9.37 1.17
N TYR A 269 7.66 10.57 0.90
CA TYR A 269 9.07 10.88 1.16
C TYR A 269 9.41 10.72 2.65
N VAL A 270 8.61 11.34 3.54
CA VAL A 270 8.80 11.20 4.99
C VAL A 270 8.67 9.75 5.43
N GLY A 271 7.69 9.03 4.92
CA GLY A 271 7.48 7.60 5.22
C GLY A 271 8.69 6.73 4.87
N ARG A 272 9.43 7.10 3.83
CA ARG A 272 10.59 6.34 3.34
C ARG A 272 11.92 6.82 3.89
N TYR A 273 12.12 8.13 3.98
CA TYR A 273 13.42 8.74 4.29
C TYR A 273 13.47 9.45 5.65
N GLY A 274 12.34 9.55 6.33
CA GLY A 274 12.22 10.27 7.59
C GLY A 274 12.11 11.78 7.41
N ILE A 275 12.33 12.50 8.50
CA ILE A 275 12.20 13.96 8.57
C ILE A 275 13.47 14.72 8.17
N VAL A 276 14.48 14.03 7.63
CA VAL A 276 15.69 14.67 7.13
C VAL A 276 15.34 15.51 5.90
N ASN A 277 15.82 16.76 5.87
CA ASN A 277 15.52 17.77 4.82
C ASN A 277 14.03 18.19 4.73
N LEU A 278 13.17 17.77 5.68
CA LEU A 278 11.75 18.11 5.64
C LEU A 278 11.50 19.62 5.68
N SER A 279 12.35 20.38 6.39
CA SER A 279 12.23 21.85 6.47
C SER A 279 12.15 22.57 5.13
N GLU A 280 12.74 21.97 4.06
CA GLU A 280 12.68 22.54 2.71
C GLU A 280 11.27 22.48 2.09
N PHE A 281 10.39 21.62 2.63
CA PHE A 281 9.07 21.35 2.06
C PHE A 281 7.90 21.75 2.97
N LEU A 282 8.18 22.19 4.20
CA LEU A 282 7.12 22.53 5.17
C LEU A 282 6.26 23.70 4.68
N GLU A 283 6.86 24.73 4.09
CA GLU A 283 6.09 25.88 3.60
C GLU A 283 5.11 25.48 2.48
N ILE A 284 5.57 24.67 1.51
CA ILE A 284 4.68 24.19 0.45
C ILE A 284 3.61 23.26 1.01
N TYR A 285 3.95 22.38 1.95
CA TYR A 285 3.00 21.50 2.61
C TYR A 285 1.90 22.30 3.32
N GLU A 286 2.27 23.23 4.19
CA GLU A 286 1.34 24.03 4.98
C GLU A 286 0.43 24.91 4.12
N THR A 287 0.94 25.42 3.00
CA THR A 287 0.17 26.31 2.11
C THR A 287 -0.70 25.57 1.11
N LYS A 288 -0.30 24.37 0.66
CA LYS A 288 -1.01 23.64 -0.41
C LYS A 288 -1.90 22.52 0.10
N VAL A 289 -1.58 21.90 1.22
CA VAL A 289 -2.45 20.90 1.85
C VAL A 289 -3.45 21.65 2.73
N ILE A 290 -4.73 21.55 2.40
CA ILE A 290 -5.83 22.25 3.11
C ILE A 290 -6.61 21.33 4.02
N ASP A 291 -6.62 20.02 3.75
CA ASP A 291 -7.32 19.00 4.53
C ASP A 291 -6.69 18.84 5.92
N SER A 292 -7.46 19.14 6.97
CA SER A 292 -7.01 19.06 8.35
C SER A 292 -6.69 17.64 8.81
N GLN A 293 -7.36 16.62 8.28
CA GLN A 293 -7.12 15.23 8.61
C GLN A 293 -5.79 14.74 8.01
N LYS A 294 -5.46 15.15 6.78
CA LYS A 294 -4.15 14.92 6.17
C LYS A 294 -3.05 15.57 6.99
N LYS A 295 -3.20 16.86 7.36
CA LYS A 295 -2.23 17.55 8.24
C LYS A 295 -2.05 16.84 9.57
N SER A 296 -3.12 16.39 10.19
CA SER A 296 -3.05 15.62 11.45
C SER A 296 -2.28 14.31 11.28
N SER A 297 -2.57 13.58 10.20
CA SER A 297 -1.90 12.31 9.87
C SER A 297 -0.42 12.50 9.56
N PHE A 298 -0.08 13.54 8.81
CA PHE A 298 1.30 13.92 8.51
C PHE A 298 2.09 14.30 9.76
N ASN A 299 1.51 15.10 10.64
CA ASN A 299 2.12 15.48 11.93
C ASN A 299 2.35 14.23 12.80
N ALA A 300 1.39 13.30 12.83
CA ALA A 300 1.55 12.02 13.53
C ALA A 300 2.70 11.19 12.95
N LEU A 301 2.86 11.16 11.62
CA LEU A 301 3.97 10.51 10.93
C LEU A 301 5.32 11.16 11.30
N CYS A 302 5.40 12.48 11.24
CA CYS A 302 6.62 13.23 11.64
C CYS A 302 6.99 12.97 13.10
N ASN A 303 6.02 12.94 14.01
CA ASN A 303 6.23 12.66 15.43
C ASN A 303 6.75 11.22 15.65
N LYS A 304 6.32 10.25 14.88
CA LYS A 304 6.89 8.89 14.91
C LYS A 304 8.35 8.89 14.46
N TRP A 305 8.68 9.57 13.38
CA TRP A 305 10.05 9.69 12.90
C TRP A 305 10.97 10.45 13.86
N ALA A 306 10.46 11.47 14.56
CA ALA A 306 11.22 12.18 15.57
C ALA A 306 11.73 11.24 16.70
N LYS A 307 10.95 10.21 17.06
CA LYS A 307 11.33 9.21 18.07
C LYS A 307 12.48 8.30 17.64
N ILE A 308 12.69 8.13 16.32
CA ILE A 308 13.77 7.33 15.76
C ILE A 308 14.78 8.17 14.99
N SER A 309 14.85 9.46 15.30
CA SER A 309 15.84 10.37 14.72
C SER A 309 17.24 10.12 15.30
N LYS A 310 18.25 10.64 14.62
CA LYS A 310 19.65 10.55 15.07
C LYS A 310 19.83 10.99 16.52
N GLY A 311 20.53 10.19 17.31
CA GLY A 311 20.82 10.42 18.73
C GLY A 311 19.75 9.89 19.70
N GLN A 312 18.56 9.50 19.22
CA GLN A 312 17.55 8.86 20.04
C GLN A 312 17.97 7.41 20.38
N PRO A 313 17.61 6.88 21.56
CA PRO A 313 17.87 5.49 21.90
C PRO A 313 17.04 4.56 21.02
N ALA A 314 17.68 3.48 20.52
CA ALA A 314 16.95 2.40 19.88
C ALA A 314 16.17 1.59 20.92
N ILE A 315 15.08 0.95 20.49
CA ILE A 315 14.35 0.01 21.33
C ILE A 315 15.20 -1.24 21.56
N ASP A 316 15.19 -1.77 22.77
CA ASP A 316 15.78 -3.08 23.06
C ASP A 316 14.95 -4.19 22.38
N PHE A 317 15.62 -5.27 22.01
CA PHE A 317 15.01 -6.46 21.47
C PHE A 317 15.59 -7.70 22.17
N LYS A 318 14.87 -8.81 22.11
CA LYS A 318 15.30 -10.10 22.60
C LYS A 318 14.96 -11.17 21.58
N TYR A 319 15.95 -11.61 20.83
CA TYR A 319 15.77 -12.59 19.76
C TYR A 319 16.74 -13.76 19.92
N LEU A 320 16.35 -14.91 19.41
CA LEU A 320 17.22 -16.10 19.44
C LEU A 320 18.18 -16.09 18.27
N ASP A 321 19.44 -16.39 18.54
CA ASP A 321 20.44 -16.64 17.50
C ASP A 321 20.27 -18.03 16.88
N ILE A 322 21.12 -18.35 15.89
CA ILE A 322 21.12 -19.64 15.18
C ILE A 322 21.41 -20.84 16.09
N ASN A 323 22.00 -20.61 17.25
CA ASN A 323 22.33 -21.64 18.26
C ASN A 323 21.25 -21.71 19.37
N GLY A 324 20.20 -20.89 19.28
CA GLY A 324 19.15 -20.82 20.30
C GLY A 324 19.50 -19.98 21.52
N LYS A 325 20.60 -19.21 21.48
CA LYS A 325 20.96 -18.28 22.54
C LYS A 325 20.18 -16.98 22.37
N GLU A 326 19.62 -16.47 23.46
CA GLU A 326 18.99 -15.15 23.50
C GLU A 326 20.06 -14.05 23.35
N VAL A 327 19.81 -13.09 22.46
CA VAL A 327 20.64 -11.89 22.23
C VAL A 327 19.77 -10.68 22.33
N CYS A 328 20.19 -9.69 23.11
CA CYS A 328 19.52 -8.39 23.23
C CYS A 328 20.45 -7.25 22.76
N LEU A 329 19.88 -6.06 22.54
CA LEU A 329 20.66 -4.90 22.10
C LEU A 329 21.80 -4.56 23.07
N LYS A 330 21.56 -4.71 24.38
CA LYS A 330 22.57 -4.43 25.42
C LYS A 330 23.80 -5.35 25.33
N ASP A 331 23.66 -6.59 24.86
CA ASP A 331 24.77 -7.52 24.68
C ASP A 331 25.74 -7.08 23.58
N LEU A 332 25.29 -6.17 22.71
CA LEU A 332 26.02 -5.63 21.57
C LEU A 332 26.66 -4.27 21.85
N SER A 333 26.50 -3.73 23.08
CA SER A 333 27.02 -2.43 23.47
C SER A 333 28.56 -2.36 23.40
N GLY A 334 29.12 -1.17 23.21
CA GLY A 334 30.54 -0.90 23.09
C GLY A 334 31.06 -0.93 21.66
N LYS A 335 30.27 -1.38 20.69
CA LYS A 335 30.57 -1.32 19.26
C LYS A 335 29.43 -0.68 18.49
N TYR A 336 29.73 -0.14 17.31
CA TYR A 336 28.71 0.22 16.35
C TYR A 336 27.90 -1.01 15.95
N ILE A 337 26.63 -0.82 15.58
CA ILE A 337 25.76 -1.95 15.20
C ILE A 337 25.10 -1.61 13.87
N TYR A 338 25.42 -2.40 12.84
CA TYR A 338 24.77 -2.33 11.55
C TYR A 338 23.77 -3.48 11.45
N ILE A 339 22.46 -3.14 11.46
CA ILE A 339 21.38 -4.10 11.51
C ILE A 339 20.79 -4.25 10.10
N ASP A 340 20.63 -5.50 9.65
CA ASP A 340 19.90 -5.91 8.44
C ASP A 340 18.58 -6.57 8.83
N CYS A 341 17.47 -6.04 8.37
CA CYS A 341 16.15 -6.67 8.50
C CYS A 341 15.79 -7.32 7.17
N TRP A 342 15.62 -8.64 7.16
CA TRP A 342 15.51 -9.44 5.96
C TRP A 342 14.59 -10.66 6.10
N ALA A 343 14.40 -11.43 5.01
CA ALA A 343 13.76 -12.75 5.05
C ALA A 343 14.22 -13.61 3.86
N THR A 344 14.11 -14.92 4.01
CA THR A 344 14.53 -15.91 2.99
C THR A 344 13.80 -15.78 1.66
N TRP A 345 12.55 -15.42 1.70
CA TRP A 345 11.68 -15.19 0.52
C TRP A 345 11.90 -13.82 -0.14
N CYS A 346 12.66 -12.91 0.47
CA CYS A 346 12.90 -11.56 -0.01
C CYS A 346 14.02 -11.55 -1.07
N GLY A 347 13.67 -11.57 -2.35
CA GLY A 347 14.64 -11.53 -3.45
C GLY A 347 15.64 -10.36 -3.36
N PRO A 348 15.18 -9.09 -3.19
CA PRO A 348 16.09 -7.95 -3.02
C PRO A 348 17.00 -8.05 -1.80
N CYS A 349 16.55 -8.68 -0.70
CA CYS A 349 17.40 -8.92 0.48
C CYS A 349 18.52 -9.89 0.16
N ARG A 350 18.19 -10.99 -0.53
CA ARG A 350 19.17 -11.97 -0.98
C ARG A 350 20.22 -11.38 -1.92
N GLY A 351 19.82 -10.41 -2.74
CA GLY A 351 20.74 -9.64 -3.59
C GLY A 351 21.77 -8.82 -2.80
N GLU A 352 21.46 -8.41 -1.57
CA GLU A 352 22.39 -7.67 -0.70
C GLU A 352 23.36 -8.56 0.08
N ILE A 353 23.07 -9.86 0.24
CA ILE A 353 23.91 -10.79 1.03
C ILE A 353 25.38 -10.80 0.57
N PRO A 354 25.74 -10.92 -0.71
CA PRO A 354 27.13 -10.91 -1.13
C PRO A 354 27.86 -9.60 -0.81
N HIS A 355 27.13 -8.48 -0.83
CA HIS A 355 27.67 -7.16 -0.47
C HIS A 355 27.86 -7.04 1.04
N LEU A 356 26.91 -7.55 1.84
CA LEU A 356 27.00 -7.58 3.30
C LEU A 356 28.20 -8.42 3.76
N GLN A 357 28.41 -9.60 3.18
CA GLN A 357 29.57 -10.46 3.46
C GLN A 357 30.89 -9.77 3.14
N LYS A 358 30.97 -8.97 2.06
CA LYS A 358 32.17 -8.14 1.75
C LYS A 358 32.39 -7.08 2.82
N LEU A 359 31.34 -6.42 3.31
CA LEU A 359 31.46 -5.46 4.42
C LEU A 359 31.92 -6.15 5.72
N GLU A 360 31.33 -7.28 6.08
CA GLU A 360 31.74 -8.09 7.24
C GLU A 360 33.23 -8.45 7.17
N HIS A 361 33.70 -8.88 6.01
CA HIS A 361 35.11 -9.19 5.79
C HIS A 361 36.01 -7.96 5.94
N ARG A 362 35.60 -6.82 5.31
CA ARG A 362 36.37 -5.56 5.35
C ARG A 362 36.51 -5.01 6.78
N TYR A 363 35.46 -5.14 7.60
CA TYR A 363 35.39 -4.60 8.95
C TYR A 363 35.54 -5.66 10.05
N LYS A 364 36.04 -6.88 9.73
CA LYS A 364 36.09 -8.04 10.64
C LYS A 364 36.73 -7.75 12.00
N ASN A 365 37.81 -6.95 12.03
CA ASN A 365 38.54 -6.62 13.25
C ASN A 365 38.29 -5.15 13.69
N LYS A 366 37.21 -4.58 13.25
CA LYS A 366 36.81 -3.21 13.54
C LYS A 366 35.73 -3.14 14.63
N ASN A 367 35.51 -1.97 15.13
CA ASN A 367 34.59 -1.72 16.24
C ASN A 367 33.13 -1.66 15.80
N ILE A 368 32.66 -2.68 15.05
CA ILE A 368 31.29 -2.77 14.54
C ILE A 368 30.79 -4.23 14.59
N HIS A 369 29.52 -4.39 14.97
CA HIS A 369 28.76 -5.62 14.84
C HIS A 369 27.88 -5.55 13.59
N PHE A 370 27.83 -6.66 12.85
CA PHE A 370 26.83 -6.90 11.80
C PHE A 370 25.78 -7.83 12.36
N VAL A 371 24.53 -7.41 12.34
CA VAL A 371 23.38 -8.13 12.92
C VAL A 371 22.31 -8.27 11.86
N SER A 372 21.90 -9.50 11.58
CA SER A 372 20.80 -9.78 10.63
C SER A 372 19.60 -10.32 11.40
N ILE A 373 18.47 -9.57 11.36
CA ILE A 373 17.21 -9.95 11.99
C ILE A 373 16.28 -10.47 10.91
N SER A 374 16.03 -11.78 10.91
CA SER A 374 15.05 -12.39 10.02
C SER A 374 13.63 -12.18 10.53
N CYS A 375 12.73 -11.77 9.63
CA CYS A 375 11.29 -11.71 9.85
C CYS A 375 10.56 -12.88 9.16
N ASP A 376 11.22 -14.02 8.94
CA ASP A 376 10.58 -15.22 8.44
C ASP A 376 9.56 -15.77 9.46
N GLN A 377 8.38 -16.12 8.99
CA GLN A 377 7.39 -16.81 9.84
C GLN A 377 7.82 -18.24 10.12
N ASN A 378 8.46 -18.90 9.15
CA ASN A 378 9.00 -20.25 9.29
C ASN A 378 10.49 -20.20 9.70
N LYS A 379 10.75 -20.46 10.97
CA LYS A 379 12.10 -20.47 11.52
C LYS A 379 13.01 -21.51 10.83
N ALA A 380 12.46 -22.66 10.40
CA ALA A 380 13.24 -23.72 9.77
C ALA A 380 13.84 -23.29 8.41
N ASP A 381 13.11 -22.48 7.63
CA ASP A 381 13.61 -21.95 6.35
C ASP A 381 14.79 -20.99 6.59
N TRP A 382 14.67 -20.11 7.61
CA TRP A 382 15.77 -19.25 8.03
C TRP A 382 17.00 -20.04 8.50
N GLU A 383 16.82 -21.02 9.40
CA GLU A 383 17.93 -21.84 9.91
C GLU A 383 18.64 -22.59 8.79
N LYS A 384 17.87 -23.13 7.84
CA LYS A 384 18.39 -23.82 6.66
C LYS A 384 19.26 -22.88 5.83
N MET A 385 18.74 -21.72 5.45
CA MET A 385 19.45 -20.77 4.59
C MET A 385 20.72 -20.23 5.27
N VAL A 386 20.67 -19.87 6.56
CA VAL A 386 21.84 -19.40 7.31
C VAL A 386 22.96 -20.43 7.28
N LYS A 387 22.65 -21.72 7.45
CA LYS A 387 23.62 -22.81 7.46
C LYS A 387 24.17 -23.13 6.06
N GLU A 388 23.30 -23.25 5.06
CA GLU A 388 23.66 -23.59 3.68
C GLU A 388 24.49 -22.51 3.01
N GLU A 389 24.11 -21.23 3.16
CA GLU A 389 24.81 -20.09 2.57
C GLU A 389 25.95 -19.56 3.49
N LYS A 390 26.14 -20.17 4.67
CA LYS A 390 27.19 -19.81 5.65
C LYS A 390 27.17 -18.31 5.96
N LEU A 391 25.98 -17.79 6.25
CA LEU A 391 25.80 -16.36 6.53
C LEU A 391 26.58 -15.96 7.78
N GLY A 392 27.34 -14.86 7.67
CA GLY A 392 28.17 -14.30 8.74
C GLY A 392 27.42 -13.45 9.74
N GLY A 393 28.16 -12.69 10.53
CA GLY A 393 27.58 -11.76 11.51
C GLY A 393 26.79 -12.48 12.63
N ILE A 394 25.91 -11.72 13.28
CA ILE A 394 25.00 -12.23 14.32
C ILE A 394 23.63 -12.44 13.67
N GLN A 395 23.27 -13.70 13.47
CA GLN A 395 22.02 -14.09 12.83
C GLN A 395 20.93 -14.31 13.87
N LEU A 396 19.85 -13.51 13.82
CA LEU A 396 18.76 -13.52 14.77
C LEU A 396 17.42 -13.79 14.06
N HIS A 397 16.50 -14.43 14.77
CA HIS A 397 15.13 -14.65 14.31
C HIS A 397 14.13 -13.93 15.21
N TYR A 398 13.24 -13.11 14.62
CA TYR A 398 12.32 -12.23 15.37
C TYR A 398 11.23 -13.00 16.16
N GLY A 399 11.02 -14.30 15.89
CA GLY A 399 10.07 -15.16 16.63
C GLY A 399 8.61 -14.74 16.52
N GLY A 400 8.23 -13.90 15.55
CA GLY A 400 6.91 -13.30 15.42
C GLY A 400 6.73 -11.99 16.22
N ASP A 401 7.74 -11.55 16.97
CA ASP A 401 7.72 -10.26 17.69
C ASP A 401 8.02 -9.09 16.75
N ASN A 402 6.98 -8.36 16.39
CA ASN A 402 7.07 -7.19 15.51
C ASN A 402 7.45 -5.89 16.24
N THR A 403 7.77 -5.92 17.52
CA THR A 403 8.02 -4.70 18.33
C THR A 403 9.14 -3.86 17.74
N PHE A 404 10.28 -4.49 17.38
CA PHE A 404 11.40 -3.82 16.73
C PHE A 404 11.03 -3.26 15.34
N MET A 405 10.35 -4.07 14.51
CA MET A 405 9.93 -3.65 13.18
C MET A 405 8.95 -2.47 13.24
N ASN A 406 8.01 -2.51 14.18
CA ASN A 406 7.02 -1.43 14.39
C ASN A 406 7.69 -0.15 14.93
N PHE A 407 8.66 -0.27 15.85
CA PHE A 407 9.39 0.88 16.38
C PHE A 407 10.13 1.63 15.27
N PHE A 408 10.85 0.92 14.41
CA PHE A 408 11.55 1.51 13.28
C PHE A 408 10.66 1.74 12.05
N MET A 409 9.34 1.57 12.18
CA MET A 409 8.34 1.75 11.10
C MET A 409 8.73 0.98 9.82
N ILE A 410 9.20 -0.25 9.97
CA ILE A 410 9.61 -1.09 8.85
C ILE A 410 8.36 -1.70 8.20
N THR A 411 7.97 -1.18 7.06
CA THR A 411 6.83 -1.65 6.25
C THR A 411 7.26 -2.51 5.07
N GLY A 412 8.57 -2.61 4.84
CA GLY A 412 9.16 -3.42 3.76
C GLY A 412 10.65 -3.69 4.00
N ILE A 413 11.13 -4.80 3.46
CA ILE A 413 12.52 -5.26 3.53
C ILE A 413 13.13 -5.32 2.12
N PRO A 414 14.48 -5.19 1.98
CA PRO A 414 15.49 -5.03 3.02
C PRO A 414 15.44 -3.64 3.69
N ARG A 415 15.73 -3.61 4.99
CA ARG A 415 15.89 -2.38 5.76
C ARG A 415 17.18 -2.44 6.57
N PHE A 416 17.99 -1.38 6.50
CA PHE A 416 19.23 -1.29 7.25
C PHE A 416 19.16 -0.17 8.28
N ILE A 417 19.78 -0.39 9.45
CA ILE A 417 19.80 0.55 10.57
C ILE A 417 21.24 0.62 11.08
N LEU A 418 21.72 1.81 11.42
CA LEU A 418 23.04 2.01 12.02
C LEU A 418 22.88 2.64 13.41
N LEU A 419 23.42 1.98 14.43
CA LEU A 419 23.45 2.47 15.81
C LEU A 419 24.89 2.75 16.24
N ASP A 420 25.04 3.63 17.23
CA ASP A 420 26.31 3.88 17.88
C ASP A 420 26.62 2.85 18.99
N GLN A 421 27.74 3.05 19.67
CA GLN A 421 28.25 2.15 20.71
C GLN A 421 27.39 2.12 21.98
N GLU A 422 26.54 3.12 22.19
CA GLU A 422 25.55 3.20 23.28
C GLU A 422 24.16 2.71 22.85
N GLY A 423 23.99 2.22 21.62
CA GLY A 423 22.71 1.80 21.06
C GLY A 423 21.81 2.96 20.64
N LYS A 424 22.35 4.18 20.46
CA LYS A 424 21.62 5.30 19.91
C LYS A 424 21.63 5.27 18.39
N ILE A 425 20.59 5.77 17.80
CA ILE A 425 20.37 5.77 16.36
C ILE A 425 21.31 6.75 15.67
N ILE A 426 22.14 6.28 14.76
CA ILE A 426 22.88 7.11 13.79
C ILE A 426 22.02 7.29 12.54
N GLN A 427 21.48 6.19 12.00
CA GLN A 427 20.59 6.18 10.84
C GLN A 427 19.50 5.11 11.03
N ALA A 428 18.25 5.51 11.13
CA ALA A 428 17.10 4.61 11.19
C ALA A 428 16.76 3.96 9.83
N ASN A 429 17.27 4.52 8.75
CA ASN A 429 17.22 4.00 7.39
C ASN A 429 18.61 4.18 6.75
N ALA A 430 19.53 3.29 7.09
CA ALA A 430 20.89 3.32 6.59
C ALA A 430 20.98 2.84 5.14
N THR A 431 22.03 3.26 4.45
CA THR A 431 22.32 2.83 3.08
C THR A 431 22.57 1.33 3.02
N ARG A 432 22.18 0.70 1.90
CA ARG A 432 22.35 -0.74 1.66
C ARG A 432 23.84 -1.12 1.53
N PRO A 433 24.21 -2.37 1.81
CA PRO A 433 25.58 -2.86 1.63
C PRO A 433 26.14 -2.65 0.22
N SER A 434 25.31 -2.74 -0.82
CA SER A 434 25.69 -2.53 -2.21
C SER A 434 25.98 -1.07 -2.55
N ASN A 435 25.52 -0.12 -1.72
CA ASN A 435 25.72 1.32 -1.96
C ASN A 435 27.14 1.74 -1.50
N PRO A 436 27.95 2.38 -2.38
CA PRO A 436 29.29 2.87 -2.00
C PRO A 436 29.32 3.83 -0.81
N GLU A 437 28.23 4.57 -0.58
CA GLU A 437 28.10 5.50 0.56
C GLU A 437 28.12 4.79 1.91
N THR A 438 27.79 3.48 1.97
CA THR A 438 27.85 2.68 3.20
C THR A 438 29.30 2.59 3.69
N ILE A 439 30.24 2.31 2.79
CA ILE A 439 31.66 2.28 3.12
C ILE A 439 32.15 3.65 3.61
N LYS A 440 31.78 4.72 2.92
CA LYS A 440 32.14 6.09 3.34
C LYS A 440 31.56 6.43 4.72
N THR A 441 30.31 6.01 4.96
CA THR A 441 29.65 6.22 6.26
C THR A 441 30.44 5.50 7.35
N PHE A 442 30.82 4.24 7.15
CA PHE A 442 31.55 3.48 8.15
C PHE A 442 32.96 4.04 8.37
N ASP A 443 33.70 4.34 7.29
CA ASP A 443 35.06 4.90 7.39
C ASP A 443 35.12 6.25 8.14
N ASN A 444 33.97 6.97 8.20
CA ASN A 444 33.82 8.22 8.95
C ASN A 444 33.37 8.01 10.42
N LEU A 445 33.07 6.79 10.86
CA LEU A 445 32.71 6.52 12.25
C LEU A 445 33.96 6.65 13.16
N ARG A 446 33.79 7.34 14.27
CA ARG A 446 34.92 7.58 15.20
C ARG A 446 35.34 6.27 15.86
N GLY A 447 36.59 5.86 15.66
CA GLY A 447 37.16 4.66 16.27
C GLY A 447 36.68 3.35 15.69
N ILE A 448 36.28 3.35 14.42
CA ILE A 448 35.90 2.14 13.67
C ILE A 448 37.08 1.19 13.49
#